data_00a929face52415c962c922a4f3ba148
#
_entry.id   00a929face52415c962c922a4f3ba148
#
_cell.length_a   1.000
_cell.length_b   1.000
_cell.length_c   1.000
_cell.angle_alpha   90.00
_cell.angle_beta   90.00
_cell.angle_gamma   90.00
#
_symmetry.space_group_name_H-M   'P 1'
#
loop_
_entity.id
_entity.type
_entity.pdbx_description
1 polymer ?
#
loop_
_entity_poly.entity_id
_entity_poly.type
_entity_poly.pdbx_seq_one_letter_code
_entity_poly.pdbx_strand_id
1 'polypeptide(L)'
;MKKVILALLILIAGSGVLKAQEANNTPATPTKSEQEVLDLSKKKWLWMADKNVDSLSLLFDAKAMFVHMGGSWGTERELNVIKSGGIHYKKAEVYSASVKMIGNTAILLNDIDLVAVLGSNEVINPFMVTEVYIKENGKWKMGSLTFSKLSRPVKLLAGKK
;
A
#
# COMPACT_ATOMS: atom_id res chain seq x y z
N MET A 1 -7.82 81.95 -19.08
CA MET A 1 -7.05 80.84 -19.70
C MET A 1 -6.55 79.96 -18.59
N LYS A 2 -7.23 78.82 -18.33
CA LYS A 2 -6.90 77.87 -17.22
C LYS A 2 -6.07 76.80 -17.80
N LYS A 3 -4.82 76.61 -17.28
CA LYS A 3 -3.92 75.53 -17.65
C LYS A 3 -4.27 74.32 -16.78
N VAL A 4 -4.71 73.24 -17.42
CA VAL A 4 -4.91 71.90 -16.78
C VAL A 4 -3.62 71.20 -16.84
N ILE A 5 -3.01 70.87 -15.66
CA ILE A 5 -1.82 70.02 -15.53
C ILE A 5 -2.31 68.60 -15.34
N LEU A 6 -2.06 67.74 -16.35
CA LEU A 6 -2.38 66.31 -16.30
C LEU A 6 -1.23 65.60 -15.58
N ALA A 7 -1.49 65.15 -14.36
CA ALA A 7 -0.54 64.32 -13.61
C ALA A 7 -0.65 62.86 -14.06
N LEU A 8 0.41 62.33 -14.67
CA LEU A 8 0.53 60.95 -15.11
C LEU A 8 1.00 60.07 -13.92
N LEU A 9 0.09 59.31 -13.33
CA LEU A 9 0.43 58.33 -12.31
C LEU A 9 1.01 57.06 -12.99
N ILE A 10 2.31 56.84 -12.84
CA ILE A 10 2.98 55.58 -13.28
C ILE A 10 2.76 54.54 -12.19
N LEU A 11 1.90 53.56 -12.46
CA LEU A 11 1.72 52.38 -11.62
C LEU A 11 2.88 51.39 -11.90
N ILE A 12 3.86 51.31 -10.99
CA ILE A 12 4.91 50.30 -11.05
C ILE A 12 4.29 49.00 -10.54
N ALA A 13 3.91 48.10 -11.45
CA ALA A 13 3.54 46.72 -11.12
C ALA A 13 4.79 45.96 -10.71
N GLY A 14 5.01 45.82 -9.41
CA GLY A 14 6.04 44.96 -8.87
C GLY A 14 5.74 43.49 -9.19
N SER A 15 6.45 42.91 -10.14
CA SER A 15 6.41 41.45 -10.43
C SER A 15 7.00 40.71 -9.24
N GLY A 16 6.15 40.36 -8.27
CA GLY A 16 6.52 39.41 -7.21
C GLY A 16 6.74 38.03 -7.83
N VAL A 17 8.00 37.63 -7.96
CA VAL A 17 8.35 36.26 -8.30
C VAL A 17 7.91 35.39 -7.12
N LEU A 18 6.75 34.74 -7.24
CA LEU A 18 6.36 33.65 -6.36
C LEU A 18 7.38 32.51 -6.55
N LYS A 19 8.38 32.44 -5.67
CA LYS A 19 9.18 31.23 -5.53
C LYS A 19 8.23 30.14 -5.03
N ALA A 20 7.83 29.24 -5.93
CA ALA A 20 7.24 27.98 -5.54
C ALA A 20 8.26 27.31 -4.61
N GLN A 21 7.89 27.16 -3.35
CA GLN A 21 8.67 26.43 -2.37
C GLN A 21 8.62 24.95 -2.81
N GLU A 22 9.72 24.49 -3.43
CA GLU A 22 9.88 23.06 -3.68
C GLU A 22 9.75 22.36 -2.32
N ALA A 23 8.64 21.64 -2.16
CA ALA A 23 8.45 20.77 -1.01
C ALA A 23 9.60 19.76 -1.04
N ASN A 24 10.50 19.84 -0.06
CA ASN A 24 11.56 18.85 0.15
C ASN A 24 10.90 17.49 0.33
N ASN A 25 10.76 16.74 -0.76
CA ASN A 25 10.27 15.35 -0.78
C ASN A 25 11.37 14.38 -0.31
N THR A 26 12.05 14.69 0.76
CA THR A 26 12.81 13.67 1.47
C THR A 26 11.77 12.74 2.12
N PRO A 27 11.77 11.43 1.84
CA PRO A 27 10.85 10.51 2.49
C PRO A 27 11.02 10.65 4.00
N ALA A 28 9.96 11.05 4.70
CA ALA A 28 9.99 11.16 6.15
C ALA A 28 10.27 9.77 6.75
N THR A 29 11.16 9.71 7.75
CA THR A 29 11.39 8.46 8.49
C THR A 29 10.07 7.97 9.08
N PRO A 30 9.71 6.69 8.90
CA PRO A 30 8.48 6.15 9.46
C PRO A 30 8.44 6.33 10.98
N THR A 31 7.27 6.67 11.51
CA THR A 31 7.02 6.63 12.94
C THR A 31 7.13 5.20 13.47
N LYS A 32 7.25 5.02 14.79
CA LYS A 32 7.29 3.69 15.40
C LYS A 32 6.09 2.81 14.98
N SER A 33 4.88 3.34 14.99
CA SER A 33 3.68 2.60 14.59
C SER A 33 3.67 2.24 13.10
N GLU A 34 4.12 3.13 12.23
CA GLU A 34 4.26 2.84 10.81
C GLU A 34 5.30 1.74 10.56
N GLN A 35 6.44 1.78 11.28
CA GLN A 35 7.46 0.76 11.17
C GLN A 35 6.96 -0.61 11.66
N GLU A 36 6.22 -0.66 12.79
CA GLU A 36 5.58 -1.88 13.29
C GLU A 36 4.70 -2.53 12.21
N VAL A 37 3.89 -1.72 11.49
CA VAL A 37 3.00 -2.21 10.42
C VAL A 37 3.78 -2.65 9.19
N LEU A 38 4.82 -1.91 8.77
CA LEU A 38 5.70 -2.31 7.67
C LEU A 38 6.35 -3.67 7.93
N ASP A 39 6.86 -3.88 9.13
CA ASP A 39 7.51 -5.13 9.52
C ASP A 39 6.50 -6.29 9.63
N LEU A 40 5.28 -5.99 10.10
CA LEU A 40 4.20 -6.97 10.19
C LEU A 40 3.74 -7.41 8.80
N SER A 41 3.62 -6.49 7.84
CA SER A 41 3.31 -6.79 6.44
C SER A 41 4.35 -7.72 5.82
N LYS A 42 5.65 -7.46 6.05
CA LYS A 42 6.72 -8.36 5.57
C LYS A 42 6.58 -9.77 6.16
N LYS A 43 6.34 -9.88 7.47
CA LYS A 43 6.11 -11.17 8.13
C LYS A 43 4.88 -11.89 7.59
N LYS A 44 3.79 -11.16 7.38
CA LYS A 44 2.56 -11.72 6.79
C LYS A 44 2.83 -12.38 5.43
N TRP A 45 3.59 -11.74 4.54
CA TRP A 45 3.93 -12.34 3.24
C TRP A 45 4.72 -13.63 3.38
N LEU A 46 5.66 -13.71 4.34
CA LEU A 46 6.38 -14.95 4.64
C LEU A 46 5.45 -16.03 5.19
N TRP A 47 4.57 -15.69 6.15
CA TRP A 47 3.59 -16.64 6.68
C TRP A 47 2.61 -17.15 5.62
N MET A 48 2.21 -16.29 4.66
CA MET A 48 1.37 -16.72 3.54
C MET A 48 2.13 -17.68 2.61
N ALA A 49 3.41 -17.40 2.33
CA ALA A 49 4.26 -18.28 1.52
C ALA A 49 4.48 -19.65 2.17
N ASP A 50 4.72 -19.66 3.48
CA ASP A 50 4.96 -20.87 4.28
C ASP A 50 3.66 -21.60 4.67
N LYS A 51 2.48 -21.06 4.31
CA LYS A 51 1.16 -21.54 4.75
C LYS A 51 1.03 -21.62 6.28
N ASN A 52 1.70 -20.73 7.00
CA ASN A 52 1.69 -20.66 8.45
C ASN A 52 0.36 -20.03 8.94
N VAL A 53 -0.71 -20.86 8.89
CA VAL A 53 -2.06 -20.44 9.26
C VAL A 53 -2.19 -20.11 10.74
N ASP A 54 -1.35 -20.65 11.61
CA ASP A 54 -1.37 -20.35 13.04
C ASP A 54 -0.97 -18.90 13.28
N SER A 55 0.12 -18.43 12.68
CA SER A 55 0.53 -17.02 12.75
C SER A 55 -0.48 -16.09 12.06
N LEU A 56 -1.04 -16.51 10.92
CA LEU A 56 -2.04 -15.72 10.19
C LEU A 56 -3.36 -15.60 10.97
N SER A 57 -3.80 -16.65 11.67
CA SER A 57 -5.01 -16.63 12.50
C SER A 57 -4.88 -15.66 13.69
N LEU A 58 -3.67 -15.47 14.21
CA LEU A 58 -3.39 -14.48 15.25
C LEU A 58 -3.39 -13.05 14.68
N LEU A 59 -3.03 -12.88 13.42
CA LEU A 59 -2.97 -11.58 12.75
C LEU A 59 -4.33 -11.15 12.19
N PHE A 60 -5.02 -12.04 11.49
CA PHE A 60 -6.29 -11.71 10.83
C PHE A 60 -7.39 -11.50 11.88
N ASP A 61 -8.11 -10.39 11.77
CA ASP A 61 -9.32 -10.20 12.57
C ASP A 61 -10.42 -11.18 12.14
N ALA A 62 -11.27 -11.60 13.07
CA ALA A 62 -12.37 -12.52 12.77
C ALA A 62 -13.36 -11.93 11.73
N LYS A 63 -13.45 -10.61 11.64
CA LYS A 63 -14.30 -9.87 10.70
C LYS A 63 -13.54 -9.34 9.50
N ALA A 64 -12.29 -9.75 9.29
CA ALA A 64 -11.49 -9.26 8.17
C ALA A 64 -12.10 -9.64 6.83
N MET A 65 -11.85 -8.79 5.84
CA MET A 65 -12.32 -8.97 4.46
C MET A 65 -11.13 -9.10 3.52
N PHE A 66 -11.15 -10.14 2.70
CA PHE A 66 -10.13 -10.42 1.69
C PHE A 66 -10.74 -10.27 0.32
N VAL A 67 -10.16 -9.41 -0.53
CA VAL A 67 -10.66 -9.12 -1.87
C VAL A 67 -9.61 -9.54 -2.91
N HIS A 68 -9.99 -10.49 -3.73
CA HIS A 68 -9.18 -11.07 -4.80
C HIS A 68 -9.79 -10.74 -6.17
N MET A 69 -9.06 -10.99 -7.26
CA MET A 69 -9.59 -10.79 -8.62
C MET A 69 -10.86 -11.62 -8.91
N GLY A 70 -10.98 -12.79 -8.28
CA GLY A 70 -12.11 -13.72 -8.48
C GLY A 70 -13.26 -13.57 -7.46
N GLY A 71 -13.16 -12.65 -6.50
CA GLY A 71 -14.20 -12.47 -5.50
C GLY A 71 -13.67 -12.02 -4.13
N SER A 72 -14.56 -11.97 -3.15
CA SER A 72 -14.23 -11.60 -1.77
C SER A 72 -14.78 -12.60 -0.77
N TRP A 73 -14.11 -12.69 0.40
CA TRP A 73 -14.51 -13.59 1.49
C TRP A 73 -13.91 -13.17 2.83
N GLY A 74 -14.35 -13.80 3.90
CA GLY A 74 -13.89 -13.56 5.27
C GLY A 74 -12.70 -14.43 5.68
N THR A 75 -12.28 -14.25 6.92
CA THR A 75 -11.08 -14.84 7.53
C THR A 75 -11.04 -16.36 7.47
N GLU A 76 -12.11 -17.03 7.83
CA GLU A 76 -12.15 -18.52 7.84
C GLU A 76 -11.83 -19.09 6.45
N ARG A 77 -12.46 -18.54 5.41
CA ARG A 77 -12.23 -18.99 4.04
C ARG A 77 -10.80 -18.67 3.58
N GLU A 78 -10.25 -17.49 3.90
CA GLU A 78 -8.88 -17.14 3.54
C GLU A 78 -7.87 -18.09 4.18
N LEU A 79 -8.00 -18.40 5.48
CA LEU A 79 -7.14 -19.35 6.17
C LEU A 79 -7.23 -20.75 5.54
N ASN A 80 -8.43 -21.21 5.18
CA ASN A 80 -8.64 -22.48 4.50
C ASN A 80 -8.02 -22.51 3.10
N VAL A 81 -8.14 -21.42 2.32
CA VAL A 81 -7.52 -21.26 1.00
C VAL A 81 -5.99 -21.36 1.09
N ILE A 82 -5.39 -20.68 2.08
CA ILE A 82 -3.93 -20.72 2.30
C ILE A 82 -3.51 -22.12 2.76
N LYS A 83 -4.19 -22.68 3.74
CA LYS A 83 -3.88 -24.01 4.32
C LYS A 83 -3.90 -25.11 3.26
N SER A 84 -4.95 -25.15 2.45
CA SER A 84 -5.13 -26.12 1.39
C SER A 84 -4.19 -25.89 0.20
N GLY A 85 -3.71 -24.65 0.02
CA GLY A 85 -2.98 -24.24 -1.17
C GLY A 85 -3.89 -24.01 -2.39
N GLY A 86 -5.20 -23.79 -2.16
CA GLY A 86 -6.12 -23.38 -3.23
C GLY A 86 -5.65 -22.13 -3.95
N ILE A 87 -5.02 -21.21 -3.19
CA ILE A 87 -4.11 -20.18 -3.68
C ILE A 87 -2.85 -20.30 -2.82
N HIS A 88 -1.72 -20.67 -3.41
CA HIS A 88 -0.42 -20.64 -2.73
C HIS A 88 0.30 -19.33 -3.09
N TYR A 89 0.43 -18.41 -2.16
CA TYR A 89 1.11 -17.13 -2.27
C TYR A 89 2.63 -17.34 -2.15
N LYS A 90 3.24 -17.95 -3.16
CA LYS A 90 4.62 -18.47 -3.12
C LYS A 90 5.65 -17.39 -2.82
N LYS A 91 5.50 -16.18 -3.39
CA LYS A 91 6.41 -15.06 -3.17
C LYS A 91 5.72 -13.73 -3.49
N ALA A 92 5.84 -12.76 -2.61
CA ALA A 92 5.55 -11.36 -2.91
C ALA A 92 6.87 -10.59 -3.03
N GLU A 93 7.22 -10.14 -4.24
CA GLU A 93 8.34 -9.22 -4.45
C GLU A 93 7.85 -7.81 -4.26
N VAL A 94 8.21 -7.17 -3.14
CA VAL A 94 7.75 -5.84 -2.76
C VAL A 94 8.72 -4.78 -3.27
N TYR A 95 8.27 -3.92 -4.20
CA TYR A 95 9.07 -2.84 -4.78
C TYR A 95 8.95 -1.54 -3.99
N SER A 96 7.78 -1.28 -3.45
CA SER A 96 7.56 -0.16 -2.55
C SER A 96 6.45 -0.47 -1.55
N ALA A 97 6.55 0.10 -0.37
CA ALA A 97 5.52 0.05 0.65
C ALA A 97 5.38 1.44 1.29
N SER A 98 4.14 1.86 1.51
CA SER A 98 3.82 3.11 2.21
C SER A 98 2.70 2.90 3.21
N VAL A 99 2.79 3.57 4.36
CA VAL A 99 1.80 3.49 5.44
C VAL A 99 1.23 4.87 5.73
N LYS A 100 -0.07 4.94 6.00
CA LYS A 100 -0.74 6.13 6.56
C LYS A 100 -1.51 5.74 7.80
N MET A 101 -1.31 6.50 8.87
CA MET A 101 -2.03 6.32 10.13
C MET A 101 -3.27 7.21 10.18
N ILE A 102 -4.43 6.63 10.54
CA ILE A 102 -5.70 7.33 10.78
C ILE A 102 -6.23 6.84 12.13
N GLY A 103 -5.96 7.60 13.18
CA GLY A 103 -6.26 7.16 14.55
C GLY A 103 -5.52 5.86 14.91
N ASN A 104 -6.26 4.82 15.28
CA ASN A 104 -5.74 3.48 15.56
C ASN A 104 -5.67 2.56 14.33
N THR A 105 -5.95 3.10 13.14
CA THR A 105 -5.97 2.35 11.88
C THR A 105 -4.75 2.72 11.03
N ALA A 106 -4.09 1.72 10.48
CA ALA A 106 -3.04 1.89 9.49
C ALA A 106 -3.52 1.37 8.13
N ILE A 107 -3.36 2.19 7.09
CA ILE A 107 -3.57 1.80 5.70
C ILE A 107 -2.19 1.68 5.05
N LEU A 108 -1.85 0.48 4.59
CA LEU A 108 -0.59 0.16 3.94
C LEU A 108 -0.83 -0.19 2.48
N LEU A 109 -0.04 0.39 1.59
CA LEU A 109 -0.03 0.07 0.17
C LEU A 109 1.32 -0.57 -0.19
N ASN A 110 1.26 -1.71 -0.90
CA ASN A 110 2.42 -2.39 -1.47
C ASN A 110 2.30 -2.44 -3.01
N ASP A 111 3.29 -1.94 -3.75
CA ASP A 111 3.51 -2.29 -5.16
C ASP A 111 4.30 -3.59 -5.20
N ILE A 112 3.70 -4.67 -5.67
CA ILE A 112 4.32 -6.00 -5.69
C ILE A 112 4.18 -6.69 -7.06
N ASP A 113 5.09 -7.65 -7.31
CA ASP A 113 4.80 -8.78 -8.18
C ASP A 113 4.52 -10.01 -7.29
N LEU A 114 3.35 -10.59 -7.43
CA LEU A 114 2.95 -11.78 -6.69
C LEU A 114 3.14 -13.01 -7.55
N VAL A 115 4.02 -13.92 -7.10
CA VAL A 115 4.11 -15.29 -7.61
C VAL A 115 3.12 -16.14 -6.82
N ALA A 116 2.11 -16.65 -7.50
CA ALA A 116 1.11 -17.52 -6.89
C ALA A 116 0.92 -18.81 -7.68
N VAL A 117 0.56 -19.89 -6.99
CA VAL A 117 0.19 -21.16 -7.62
C VAL A 117 -1.30 -21.38 -7.40
N LEU A 118 -2.03 -21.58 -8.51
CA LEU A 118 -3.46 -21.90 -8.54
C LEU A 118 -3.62 -23.28 -9.18
N GLY A 119 -3.93 -24.28 -8.36
CA GLY A 119 -3.89 -25.69 -8.82
C GLY A 119 -2.47 -26.08 -9.24
N SER A 120 -2.25 -26.43 -10.52
CA SER A 120 -0.93 -26.73 -11.08
C SER A 120 -0.24 -25.55 -11.76
N ASN A 121 -0.90 -24.39 -11.85
CA ASN A 121 -0.43 -23.25 -12.63
C ASN A 121 0.25 -22.20 -11.75
N GLU A 122 1.54 -21.93 -12.01
CA GLU A 122 2.22 -20.78 -11.44
C GLU A 122 1.93 -19.54 -12.30
N VAL A 123 1.51 -18.46 -11.64
CA VAL A 123 1.21 -17.18 -12.28
C VAL A 123 1.95 -16.06 -11.58
N ILE A 124 2.33 -15.03 -12.33
CA ILE A 124 2.94 -13.82 -11.79
C ILE A 124 2.08 -12.65 -12.20
N ASN A 125 1.59 -11.91 -11.22
CA ASN A 125 0.77 -10.73 -11.46
C ASN A 125 1.28 -9.52 -10.68
N PRO A 126 1.32 -8.33 -11.31
CA PRO A 126 1.61 -7.09 -10.62
C PRO A 126 0.35 -6.58 -9.90
N PHE A 127 0.50 -6.23 -8.62
CA PHE A 127 -0.58 -5.70 -7.80
C PHE A 127 -0.17 -4.45 -7.03
N MET A 128 -1.13 -3.54 -6.85
CA MET A 128 -1.18 -2.67 -5.70
C MET A 128 -2.02 -3.38 -4.64
N VAL A 129 -1.39 -3.78 -3.54
CA VAL A 129 -2.08 -4.44 -2.44
C VAL A 129 -2.36 -3.41 -1.35
N THR A 130 -3.63 -3.31 -0.97
CA THR A 130 -4.07 -2.50 0.17
C THR A 130 -4.25 -3.41 1.38
N GLU A 131 -3.58 -3.08 2.47
CA GLU A 131 -3.67 -3.74 3.75
C GLU A 131 -4.21 -2.75 4.78
N VAL A 132 -5.25 -3.12 5.51
CA VAL A 132 -5.79 -2.31 6.60
C VAL A 132 -5.53 -3.03 7.91
N TYR A 133 -4.85 -2.34 8.82
CA TYR A 133 -4.56 -2.83 10.16
C TYR A 133 -5.23 -1.94 11.20
N ILE A 134 -5.73 -2.54 12.28
CA ILE A 134 -6.38 -1.86 13.39
C ILE A 134 -5.62 -2.23 14.67
N LYS A 135 -5.26 -1.24 15.49
CA LYS A 135 -4.58 -1.47 16.77
C LYS A 135 -5.60 -1.56 17.88
N GLU A 136 -5.76 -2.74 18.45
CA GLU A 136 -6.67 -3.02 19.56
C GLU A 136 -5.89 -3.61 20.73
N ASN A 137 -6.06 -3.06 21.94
CA ASN A 137 -5.36 -3.50 23.14
C ASN A 137 -3.84 -3.62 22.96
N GLY A 138 -3.25 -2.67 22.22
CA GLY A 138 -1.82 -2.64 21.91
C GLY A 138 -1.34 -3.60 20.84
N LYS A 139 -2.21 -4.42 20.27
CA LYS A 139 -1.89 -5.40 19.20
C LYS A 139 -2.49 -5.01 17.88
N TRP A 140 -1.73 -5.20 16.80
CA TRP A 140 -2.21 -5.02 15.44
C TRP A 140 -2.99 -6.24 14.96
N LYS A 141 -4.17 -5.98 14.37
CA LYS A 141 -4.99 -6.95 13.67
C LYS A 141 -5.20 -6.48 12.24
N MET A 142 -5.19 -7.41 11.28
CA MET A 142 -5.53 -7.09 9.89
C MET A 142 -7.05 -7.15 9.72
N GLY A 143 -7.65 -6.04 9.26
CA GLY A 143 -9.07 -5.92 8.96
C GLY A 143 -9.40 -6.08 7.49
N SER A 144 -8.41 -5.85 6.59
CA SER A 144 -8.63 -6.09 5.15
C SER A 144 -7.32 -6.31 4.40
N LEU A 145 -7.42 -7.12 3.35
CA LEU A 145 -6.38 -7.35 2.34
C LEU A 145 -7.03 -7.34 0.95
N THR A 146 -6.63 -6.39 0.10
CA THR A 146 -7.24 -6.19 -1.23
C THR A 146 -6.18 -6.17 -2.31
N PHE A 147 -6.38 -6.96 -3.37
CA PHE A 147 -5.49 -7.06 -4.51
C PHE A 147 -6.06 -6.28 -5.71
N SER A 148 -5.44 -5.16 -6.06
CA SER A 148 -5.75 -4.37 -7.24
C SER A 148 -4.71 -4.64 -8.33
N LYS A 149 -5.10 -5.33 -9.41
CA LYS A 149 -4.17 -5.66 -10.51
C LYS A 149 -3.71 -4.38 -11.21
N LEU A 150 -2.39 -4.23 -11.36
CA LEU A 150 -1.77 -3.11 -12.07
C LEU A 150 -1.67 -3.40 -13.58
N SER A 151 -1.78 -2.35 -14.38
CA SER A 151 -1.58 -2.43 -15.83
C SER A 151 -0.11 -2.45 -16.25
N ARG A 152 0.83 -2.14 -15.33
CA ARG A 152 2.26 -2.23 -15.61
C ARG A 152 2.71 -3.66 -15.89
N PRO A 153 3.81 -3.86 -16.64
CA PRO A 153 4.39 -5.19 -16.83
C PRO A 153 4.95 -5.75 -15.52
N VAL A 154 5.11 -7.08 -15.48
CA VAL A 154 5.79 -7.81 -14.40
C VAL A 154 7.27 -7.43 -14.37
N LYS A 155 7.77 -6.89 -13.25
CA LYS A 155 9.17 -6.46 -13.09
C LYS A 155 10.11 -7.64 -12.83
N LEU A 156 9.63 -8.69 -12.14
CA LEU A 156 10.42 -9.93 -11.87
C LEU A 156 10.97 -10.60 -13.14
N LEU A 157 10.34 -10.41 -14.29
CA LEU A 157 10.75 -11.00 -15.57
C LEU A 157 11.67 -10.09 -16.37
N ALA A 158 11.74 -8.79 -16.04
CA ALA A 158 12.51 -7.82 -16.81
C ALA A 158 14.05 -7.98 -16.66
N GLY A 159 14.52 -8.67 -15.61
CA GLY A 159 15.94 -8.94 -15.35
C GLY A 159 16.46 -10.28 -15.85
N LYS A 160 15.66 -11.04 -16.58
CA LYS A 160 16.00 -12.38 -17.11
C LYS A 160 16.22 -12.39 -18.63
N LYS A 161 16.77 -11.31 -19.19
CA LYS A 161 17.24 -11.26 -20.58
C LYS A 161 18.72 -11.53 -20.65
#